data_1dbcf47cdd6fdce322571132ebcc25ff
#
_entry.id   1dbcf47cdd6fdce322571132ebcc25ff
#
_cell.length_a   1.000
_cell.length_b   1.000
_cell.length_c   1.000
_cell.angle_alpha   90.00
_cell.angle_beta   90.00
_cell.angle_gamma   90.00
#
_symmetry.space_group_name_H-M   'P 1'
#
loop_
_entity.id
_entity.type
_entity.pdbx_description
1 polymer ?
#
loop_
_entity_poly.entity_id
_entity_poly.type
_entity_poly.pdbx_seq_one_letter_code
_entity_poly.pdbx_strand_id
1 'polypeptide(L)'
;MSLTSISASRRLIRSKVSSLHFLSSSSTTSRPFSHLTTKTHLFHTLTPSRTAKTTLPSTSLHLPRRTLTTTPTMSLVEQAKKAAAYRAVDEHLAPGARYVGIGSGSTVVYVVDAIAAKGPAFYGDMTFFPTGSQSKGLIRAAGLRLCNLDDRPLGPDGKLVAIDVAFDGADEVDAELNCIKGGGACLFQEKLVAIAAKKFVVVADYRKLSARLLTNWKAIPIEVLPMSAPDVLDRLTALGAVKPAVRPGAPGKAGEVVTDNGMWLIDAPFPQLLLSSDVSDGSARNASGAWEVSALAKELLMIPGIVEIGIFHGLNGVEAAAAGKVGLAQKPVAAYFGMEDGSVKVTGGSS
;
A
#
# COMPACT_ATOMS: atom_id res chain seq x y z
N MET A 1 27.35 59.17 10.44
CA MET A 1 27.88 59.59 9.14
C MET A 1 28.06 58.31 8.31
N SER A 2 27.43 58.00 7.28
CA SER A 2 26.68 58.55 6.17
C SER A 2 25.81 57.42 5.58
N LEU A 3 24.54 57.76 5.36
CA LEU A 3 23.55 56.92 4.66
C LEU A 3 23.83 57.00 3.15
N THR A 4 23.79 55.86 2.44
CA THR A 4 23.53 55.86 1.00
C THR A 4 22.47 54.82 0.65
N SER A 5 21.34 55.34 0.20
CA SER A 5 20.19 54.61 -0.35
C SER A 5 20.47 54.13 -1.76
N ILE A 6 20.03 52.90 -2.10
CA ILE A 6 19.93 52.44 -3.51
C ILE A 6 18.47 52.08 -3.79
N SER A 7 17.92 52.83 -4.73
CA SER A 7 16.59 52.78 -5.30
C SER A 7 16.37 51.51 -6.12
N ALA A 8 15.22 50.83 -5.88
CA ALA A 8 14.77 49.69 -6.68
C ALA A 8 13.88 50.14 -7.83
N SER A 9 14.33 49.94 -9.07
CA SER A 9 13.52 50.09 -10.30
C SER A 9 12.62 48.86 -10.53
N ARG A 10 11.31 49.04 -10.41
CA ARG A 10 10.30 48.11 -10.87
C ARG A 10 10.10 48.26 -12.36
N ARG A 11 10.39 47.24 -13.18
CA ARG A 11 9.93 47.12 -14.56
C ARG A 11 8.67 46.25 -14.62
N LEU A 12 7.57 46.88 -14.99
CA LEU A 12 6.34 46.21 -15.41
C LEU A 12 6.57 45.55 -16.80
N ILE A 13 6.37 44.26 -16.93
CA ILE A 13 6.21 43.58 -18.21
C ILE A 13 4.72 43.28 -18.40
N ARG A 14 4.09 44.06 -19.32
CA ARG A 14 2.74 43.76 -19.83
C ARG A 14 2.87 42.68 -20.91
N SER A 15 2.28 41.50 -20.71
CA SER A 15 2.07 40.50 -21.75
C SER A 15 0.74 40.76 -22.47
N LYS A 16 0.83 40.92 -23.81
CA LYS A 16 -0.32 40.98 -24.69
C LYS A 16 -0.92 39.56 -24.85
N VAL A 17 -2.19 39.43 -24.52
CA VAL A 17 -3.00 38.26 -24.89
C VAL A 17 -3.58 38.50 -26.25
N SER A 18 -3.18 37.70 -27.25
CA SER A 18 -3.78 37.68 -28.57
C SER A 18 -4.91 36.65 -28.60
N SER A 19 -6.13 37.14 -28.84
CA SER A 19 -7.31 36.29 -29.06
C SER A 19 -7.24 35.60 -30.42
N LEU A 20 -7.27 34.27 -30.42
CA LEU A 20 -7.52 33.47 -31.64
C LEU A 20 -8.99 33.06 -31.66
N HIS A 21 -9.69 33.59 -32.68
CA HIS A 21 -11.04 33.14 -33.04
C HIS A 21 -10.95 31.80 -33.76
N PHE A 22 -11.66 30.81 -33.25
CA PHE A 22 -11.91 29.57 -33.97
C PHE A 22 -13.26 29.65 -34.66
N LEU A 23 -13.21 29.63 -36.01
CA LEU A 23 -14.37 29.48 -36.87
C LEU A 23 -14.81 28.00 -36.88
N SER A 24 -16.04 27.74 -36.50
CA SER A 24 -16.70 26.45 -36.63
C SER A 24 -17.23 26.30 -38.06
N SER A 25 -16.80 25.28 -38.77
CA SER A 25 -17.49 24.81 -39.97
C SER A 25 -18.04 23.40 -39.73
N SER A 26 -19.35 23.31 -39.61
CA SER A 26 -20.13 22.09 -39.60
C SER A 26 -20.27 21.53 -41.01
N SER A 27 -19.89 20.29 -41.25
CA SER A 27 -20.36 19.51 -42.39
C SER A 27 -20.82 18.14 -41.93
N THR A 28 -22.13 18.00 -41.88
CA THR A 28 -22.88 16.75 -41.70
C THR A 28 -22.82 15.95 -43.01
N THR A 29 -22.26 14.74 -42.98
CA THR A 29 -22.55 13.71 -43.98
C THR A 29 -22.98 12.43 -43.29
N SER A 30 -24.28 12.20 -43.37
CA SER A 30 -24.95 10.95 -42.97
C SER A 30 -24.66 9.85 -44.02
N ARG A 31 -24.21 8.68 -43.62
CA ARG A 31 -24.29 7.44 -44.40
C ARG A 31 -25.19 6.42 -43.63
N PRO A 32 -26.02 5.67 -44.38
CA PRO A 32 -27.02 4.80 -43.78
C PRO A 32 -26.41 3.46 -43.36
N PHE A 33 -26.85 2.97 -42.20
CA PHE A 33 -26.60 1.61 -41.71
C PHE A 33 -27.35 0.57 -42.55
N SER A 34 -26.63 -0.40 -43.09
CA SER A 34 -27.19 -1.61 -43.69
C SER A 34 -27.54 -2.63 -42.63
N HIS A 35 -28.76 -3.18 -42.79
CA HIS A 35 -29.33 -4.25 -41.96
C HIS A 35 -28.45 -5.52 -41.93
N LEU A 36 -28.13 -5.99 -40.74
CA LEU A 36 -27.64 -7.34 -40.52
C LEU A 36 -28.76 -8.19 -39.96
N THR A 37 -29.17 -9.17 -40.76
CA THR A 37 -30.23 -10.14 -40.46
C THR A 37 -29.80 -11.10 -39.32
N THR A 38 -30.64 -11.17 -38.30
CA THR A 38 -30.55 -12.12 -37.19
C THR A 38 -30.97 -13.52 -37.67
N LYS A 39 -30.05 -14.50 -37.62
CA LYS A 39 -30.38 -15.91 -37.78
C LYS A 39 -30.80 -16.48 -36.41
N THR A 40 -32.07 -16.80 -36.31
CA THR A 40 -32.68 -17.55 -35.20
C THR A 40 -32.27 -19.03 -35.35
N HIS A 41 -31.56 -19.59 -34.38
CA HIS A 41 -31.37 -21.02 -34.22
C HIS A 41 -32.51 -21.64 -33.38
N LEU A 42 -33.20 -22.58 -34.02
CA LEU A 42 -34.25 -23.43 -33.45
C LEU A 42 -33.67 -24.34 -32.36
N PHE A 43 -34.24 -24.25 -31.15
CA PHE A 43 -34.02 -25.26 -30.11
C PHE A 43 -34.96 -26.46 -30.35
N HIS A 44 -34.35 -27.62 -30.57
CA HIS A 44 -35.06 -28.90 -30.55
C HIS A 44 -35.29 -29.33 -29.09
N THR A 45 -36.57 -29.45 -28.71
CA THR A 45 -37.01 -30.06 -27.47
C THR A 45 -36.93 -31.60 -27.61
N LEU A 46 -36.13 -32.23 -26.78
CA LEU A 46 -36.10 -33.67 -26.56
C LEU A 46 -36.98 -34.01 -25.36
N THR A 47 -38.03 -34.79 -25.63
CA THR A 47 -38.92 -35.37 -24.63
C THR A 47 -38.26 -36.59 -23.95
N PRO A 48 -38.43 -36.82 -22.63
CA PRO A 48 -37.86 -37.97 -21.95
C PRO A 48 -38.76 -39.20 -22.09
N SER A 49 -38.16 -40.28 -22.53
CA SER A 49 -38.76 -41.64 -22.57
C SER A 49 -38.81 -42.25 -21.17
N ARG A 50 -39.92 -42.87 -20.90
CA ARG A 50 -40.31 -43.57 -19.68
C ARG A 50 -39.75 -45.01 -19.74
N THR A 51 -38.93 -45.45 -18.73
CA THR A 51 -38.77 -46.92 -18.48
C THR A 51 -38.50 -47.22 -17.01
N ALA A 52 -39.36 -48.08 -16.54
CA ALA A 52 -39.24 -49.18 -15.61
C ALA A 52 -38.56 -49.01 -14.24
N LYS A 53 -39.40 -49.20 -13.23
CA LYS A 53 -39.09 -49.46 -11.82
C LYS A 53 -38.48 -50.89 -11.67
N THR A 54 -37.30 -50.97 -11.04
CA THR A 54 -36.89 -52.20 -10.37
C THR A 54 -36.55 -51.90 -8.93
N THR A 55 -37.34 -52.42 -8.02
CA THR A 55 -37.18 -52.28 -6.56
C THR A 55 -36.26 -53.39 -6.05
N LEU A 56 -35.18 -53.03 -5.39
CA LEU A 56 -34.40 -53.92 -4.51
C LEU A 56 -34.43 -53.35 -3.08
N PRO A 57 -34.61 -54.19 -2.04
CA PRO A 57 -34.63 -53.73 -0.67
C PRO A 57 -33.25 -53.51 -0.14
N SER A 58 -32.92 -52.30 0.26
CA SER A 58 -31.69 -52.00 0.99
C SER A 58 -31.94 -51.89 2.48
N THR A 59 -31.44 -52.86 3.22
CA THR A 59 -31.25 -52.74 4.66
C THR A 59 -30.06 -51.81 4.95
N SER A 60 -30.33 -50.55 5.27
CA SER A 60 -29.27 -49.63 5.68
C SER A 60 -29.12 -49.66 7.20
N LEU A 61 -28.00 -50.21 7.66
CA LEU A 61 -27.50 -49.97 9.02
C LEU A 61 -26.97 -48.53 9.11
N HIS A 62 -27.78 -47.64 9.69
CA HIS A 62 -27.36 -46.26 10.02
C HIS A 62 -26.49 -46.30 11.28
N LEU A 63 -25.17 -46.30 11.10
CA LEU A 63 -24.26 -45.88 12.17
C LEU A 63 -24.18 -44.34 12.14
N PRO A 64 -24.41 -43.65 13.25
CA PRO A 64 -24.25 -42.18 13.29
C PRO A 64 -22.76 -41.87 13.14
N ARG A 65 -22.40 -41.29 11.97
CA ARG A 65 -21.08 -40.72 11.75
C ARG A 65 -20.98 -39.44 12.59
N ARG A 66 -20.34 -39.54 13.73
CA ARG A 66 -19.98 -38.38 14.56
C ARG A 66 -18.97 -37.57 13.76
N THR A 67 -19.42 -36.55 13.03
CA THR A 67 -18.55 -35.51 12.46
C THR A 67 -17.97 -34.74 13.61
N LEU A 68 -16.72 -35.02 13.95
CA LEU A 68 -15.93 -34.14 14.79
C LEU A 68 -15.69 -32.87 13.95
N THR A 69 -16.46 -31.83 14.17
CA THR A 69 -16.17 -30.48 13.73
C THR A 69 -14.97 -30.00 14.53
N THR A 70 -13.78 -30.30 14.08
CA THR A 70 -12.57 -29.63 14.57
C THR A 70 -12.64 -28.19 14.06
N THR A 71 -12.93 -27.25 14.94
CA THR A 71 -12.70 -25.83 14.68
C THR A 71 -11.24 -25.69 14.27
N PRO A 72 -10.91 -25.12 13.10
CA PRO A 72 -9.52 -24.99 12.68
C PRO A 72 -8.79 -24.12 13.73
N THR A 73 -7.85 -24.71 14.44
CA THR A 73 -7.00 -24.00 15.39
C THR A 73 -6.14 -23.02 14.59
N MET A 74 -6.22 -21.73 14.92
CA MET A 74 -5.41 -20.68 14.31
C MET A 74 -3.92 -21.01 14.48
N SER A 75 -3.11 -20.88 13.41
CA SER A 75 -1.67 -21.13 13.52
C SER A 75 -0.98 -20.17 14.49
N LEU A 76 0.16 -20.54 15.03
CA LEU A 76 0.93 -19.68 15.95
C LEU A 76 1.28 -18.33 15.30
N VAL A 77 1.64 -18.34 14.01
CA VAL A 77 1.92 -17.09 13.27
C VAL A 77 0.69 -16.20 13.17
N GLU A 78 -0.50 -16.76 12.93
CA GLU A 78 -1.73 -15.97 12.86
C GLU A 78 -2.13 -15.43 14.24
N GLN A 79 -1.91 -16.21 15.31
CA GLN A 79 -2.08 -15.73 16.69
C GLN A 79 -1.12 -14.58 17.02
N ALA A 80 0.14 -14.69 16.61
CA ALA A 80 1.15 -13.66 16.77
C ALA A 80 0.76 -12.36 16.04
N LYS A 81 0.33 -12.45 14.78
CA LYS A 81 -0.18 -11.29 14.02
C LYS A 81 -1.36 -10.61 14.71
N LYS A 82 -2.30 -11.42 15.21
CA LYS A 82 -3.47 -10.91 15.92
C LYS A 82 -3.05 -10.17 17.20
N ALA A 83 -2.17 -10.75 18.01
CA ALA A 83 -1.69 -10.12 19.24
C ALA A 83 -1.01 -8.77 18.98
N ALA A 84 -0.13 -8.70 17.96
CA ALA A 84 0.52 -7.45 17.55
C ALA A 84 -0.49 -6.39 17.10
N ALA A 85 -1.47 -6.76 16.26
CA ALA A 85 -2.47 -5.85 15.75
C ALA A 85 -3.39 -5.30 16.84
N TYR A 86 -3.87 -6.15 17.74
CA TYR A 86 -4.74 -5.75 18.86
C TYR A 86 -4.00 -4.77 19.77
N ARG A 87 -2.76 -5.08 20.16
CA ARG A 87 -1.95 -4.22 21.01
C ARG A 87 -1.67 -2.87 20.34
N ALA A 88 -1.31 -2.86 19.06
CA ALA A 88 -1.08 -1.62 18.32
C ALA A 88 -2.33 -0.73 18.27
N VAL A 89 -3.52 -1.32 18.02
CA VAL A 89 -4.79 -0.60 18.03
C VAL A 89 -5.11 -0.04 19.43
N ASP A 90 -4.88 -0.82 20.48
CA ASP A 90 -5.14 -0.38 21.85
C ASP A 90 -4.24 0.79 22.28
N GLU A 91 -2.97 0.80 21.87
CA GLU A 91 -2.02 1.83 22.24
C GLU A 91 -2.07 3.09 21.36
N HIS A 92 -2.48 2.98 20.07
CA HIS A 92 -2.40 4.10 19.13
C HIS A 92 -3.73 4.65 18.64
N LEU A 93 -4.84 3.90 18.74
CA LEU A 93 -6.15 4.39 18.32
C LEU A 93 -6.91 4.99 19.51
N ALA A 94 -6.81 6.30 19.68
CA ALA A 94 -7.52 7.02 20.74
C ALA A 94 -9.03 7.12 20.45
N PRO A 95 -9.90 7.19 21.47
CA PRO A 95 -11.36 7.37 21.31
C PRO A 95 -11.75 8.65 20.53
N GLY A 96 -10.91 9.67 20.56
CA GLY A 96 -11.16 10.94 19.83
C GLY A 96 -10.61 10.98 18.40
N ALA A 97 -10.00 9.90 17.91
CA ALA A 97 -9.54 9.81 16.52
C ALA A 97 -10.72 9.90 15.56
N ARG A 98 -10.55 10.62 14.45
CA ARG A 98 -11.59 10.78 13.42
C ARG A 98 -11.21 10.15 12.09
N TYR A 99 -9.91 10.08 11.79
CA TYR A 99 -9.38 9.67 10.49
C TYR A 99 -8.34 8.58 10.68
N VAL A 100 -8.61 7.40 10.12
CA VAL A 100 -7.79 6.19 10.35
C VAL A 100 -7.37 5.59 9.01
N GLY A 101 -6.08 5.42 8.78
CA GLY A 101 -5.53 4.71 7.63
C GLY A 101 -5.53 3.20 7.86
N ILE A 102 -5.97 2.44 6.87
CA ILE A 102 -5.99 0.96 6.89
C ILE A 102 -5.16 0.45 5.72
N GLY A 103 -4.07 -0.20 6.06
CA GLY A 103 -3.12 -0.80 5.14
C GLY A 103 -3.61 -2.04 4.42
N SER A 104 -2.66 -2.76 3.82
CA SER A 104 -2.91 -3.99 3.07
C SER A 104 -2.12 -5.18 3.64
N GLY A 105 -2.53 -6.41 3.31
CA GLY A 105 -1.84 -7.62 3.71
C GLY A 105 -2.52 -8.41 4.83
N SER A 106 -1.90 -9.54 5.20
CA SER A 106 -2.54 -10.55 6.08
C SER A 106 -2.64 -10.13 7.54
N THR A 107 -1.79 -9.22 8.04
CA THR A 107 -1.83 -8.76 9.44
C THR A 107 -2.89 -7.68 9.65
N VAL A 108 -3.17 -6.87 8.62
CA VAL A 108 -4.12 -5.75 8.69
C VAL A 108 -5.57 -6.22 8.90
N VAL A 109 -5.89 -7.45 8.52
CA VAL A 109 -7.19 -8.08 8.84
C VAL A 109 -7.46 -7.98 10.34
N TYR A 110 -6.47 -8.29 11.17
CA TYR A 110 -6.59 -8.24 12.64
C TYR A 110 -6.63 -6.82 13.22
N VAL A 111 -6.11 -5.82 12.49
CA VAL A 111 -6.32 -4.41 12.85
C VAL A 111 -7.79 -4.04 12.73
N VAL A 112 -8.41 -4.40 11.60
CA VAL A 112 -9.85 -4.15 11.38
C VAL A 112 -10.70 -4.91 12.38
N ASP A 113 -10.36 -6.18 12.67
CA ASP A 113 -11.02 -6.98 13.71
C ASP A 113 -10.92 -6.32 15.10
N ALA A 114 -9.75 -5.81 15.48
CA ALA A 114 -9.52 -5.14 16.76
C ALA A 114 -10.36 -3.84 16.87
N ILE A 115 -10.45 -3.07 15.79
CA ILE A 115 -11.28 -1.86 15.74
C ILE A 115 -12.77 -2.22 15.85
N ALA A 116 -13.22 -3.20 15.08
CA ALA A 116 -14.60 -3.66 15.10
C ALA A 116 -15.02 -4.20 16.48
N ALA A 117 -14.11 -4.89 17.18
CA ALA A 117 -14.34 -5.41 18.54
C ALA A 117 -14.57 -4.31 19.58
N LYS A 118 -14.11 -3.06 19.35
CA LYS A 118 -14.39 -1.93 20.24
C LYS A 118 -15.84 -1.43 20.17
N GLY A 119 -16.58 -1.83 19.16
CA GLY A 119 -18.01 -1.53 18.99
C GLY A 119 -18.33 -0.16 18.38
N PRO A 120 -19.57 0.02 17.90
CA PRO A 120 -19.99 1.24 17.18
C PRO A 120 -19.88 2.53 18.01
N ALA A 121 -20.04 2.46 19.32
CA ALA A 121 -19.88 3.63 20.19
C ALA A 121 -18.44 4.19 20.19
N PHE A 122 -17.44 3.34 19.87
CA PHE A 122 -16.04 3.76 19.78
C PHE A 122 -15.73 4.33 18.38
N TYR A 123 -16.08 3.62 17.31
CA TYR A 123 -15.65 3.96 15.95
C TYR A 123 -16.70 4.70 15.10
N GLY A 124 -17.91 4.96 15.63
CA GLY A 124 -19.03 5.51 14.84
C GLY A 124 -18.76 6.84 14.16
N ASP A 125 -17.93 7.68 14.77
CA ASP A 125 -17.51 8.98 14.20
C ASP A 125 -16.21 8.92 13.38
N MET A 126 -15.57 7.74 13.28
CA MET A 126 -14.32 7.57 12.54
C MET A 126 -14.59 7.35 11.06
N THR A 127 -13.68 7.82 10.22
CA THR A 127 -13.64 7.58 8.78
C THR A 127 -12.34 6.88 8.43
N PHE A 128 -12.43 5.83 7.60
CA PHE A 128 -11.34 4.91 7.32
C PHE A 128 -10.87 5.04 5.88
N PHE A 129 -9.55 5.20 5.69
CA PHE A 129 -8.88 5.41 4.42
C PHE A 129 -8.08 4.17 4.03
N PRO A 130 -8.44 3.47 2.95
CA PRO A 130 -7.76 2.26 2.51
C PRO A 130 -6.49 2.59 1.72
N THR A 131 -5.55 1.63 1.70
CA THR A 131 -4.35 1.65 0.86
C THR A 131 -4.47 0.81 -0.41
N GLY A 132 -5.62 0.19 -0.68
CA GLY A 132 -5.84 -0.64 -1.86
C GLY A 132 -7.18 -1.37 -1.83
N SER A 133 -7.43 -2.18 -2.85
CA SER A 133 -8.70 -2.91 -3.03
C SER A 133 -9.01 -3.86 -1.88
N GLN A 134 -7.99 -4.54 -1.32
CA GLN A 134 -8.17 -5.45 -0.18
C GLN A 134 -8.68 -4.70 1.05
N SER A 135 -8.02 -3.60 1.45
CA SER A 135 -8.42 -2.82 2.62
C SER A 135 -9.79 -2.17 2.44
N LYS A 136 -10.16 -1.75 1.21
CA LYS A 136 -11.55 -1.33 0.90
C LYS A 136 -12.56 -2.42 1.23
N GLY A 137 -12.25 -3.66 0.86
CA GLY A 137 -13.08 -4.83 1.17
C GLY A 137 -13.23 -5.06 2.68
N LEU A 138 -12.12 -5.01 3.42
CA LEU A 138 -12.11 -5.20 4.88
C LEU A 138 -12.93 -4.12 5.61
N ILE A 139 -12.74 -2.84 5.28
CA ILE A 139 -13.47 -1.71 5.86
C ILE A 139 -14.99 -1.89 5.65
N ARG A 140 -15.40 -2.23 4.42
CA ARG A 140 -16.82 -2.45 4.09
C ARG A 140 -17.42 -3.66 4.82
N ALA A 141 -16.69 -4.79 4.84
CA ALA A 141 -17.13 -6.01 5.51
C ALA A 141 -17.32 -5.82 7.02
N ALA A 142 -16.52 -4.96 7.64
CA ALA A 142 -16.63 -4.59 9.05
C ALA A 142 -17.70 -3.51 9.34
N GLY A 143 -18.41 -3.00 8.31
CA GLY A 143 -19.40 -1.94 8.49
C GLY A 143 -18.82 -0.57 8.85
N LEU A 144 -17.52 -0.35 8.63
CA LEU A 144 -16.84 0.89 8.93
C LEU A 144 -17.04 1.93 7.81
N ARG A 145 -17.01 3.23 8.15
CA ARG A 145 -17.20 4.32 7.19
C ARG A 145 -15.97 4.48 6.31
N LEU A 146 -16.09 4.04 5.05
CA LEU A 146 -15.05 4.14 4.03
C LEU A 146 -15.02 5.54 3.39
N CYS A 147 -13.82 6.09 3.20
CA CYS A 147 -13.55 7.23 2.34
C CYS A 147 -12.26 6.98 1.55
N ASN A 148 -12.18 7.39 0.28
CA ASN A 148 -10.92 7.31 -0.47
C ASN A 148 -9.98 8.43 -0.02
N LEU A 149 -8.68 8.24 -0.25
CA LEU A 149 -7.66 9.18 0.22
C LEU A 149 -7.76 10.55 -0.46
N ASP A 150 -8.13 10.59 -1.73
CA ASP A 150 -8.36 11.78 -2.55
C ASP A 150 -9.65 12.53 -2.20
N ASP A 151 -10.62 11.86 -1.54
CA ASP A 151 -11.87 12.45 -1.04
C ASP A 151 -11.76 12.96 0.40
N ARG A 152 -10.54 13.07 0.98
CA ARG A 152 -10.36 13.60 2.33
C ARG A 152 -10.97 14.99 2.46
N PRO A 153 -11.71 15.30 3.55
CA PRO A 153 -12.28 16.61 3.76
C PRO A 153 -11.19 17.68 3.93
N LEU A 154 -11.56 18.92 3.65
CA LEU A 154 -10.72 20.08 3.95
C LEU A 154 -10.90 20.50 5.41
N GLY A 155 -9.81 20.84 6.05
CA GLY A 155 -9.80 21.45 7.36
C GLY A 155 -10.16 22.95 7.32
N PRO A 156 -10.26 23.61 8.47
CA PRO A 156 -10.54 25.05 8.55
C PRO A 156 -9.49 25.94 7.86
N ASP A 157 -8.28 25.41 7.67
CA ASP A 157 -7.17 26.07 6.97
C ASP A 157 -7.19 25.86 5.44
N GLY A 158 -8.22 25.21 4.91
CA GLY A 158 -8.38 24.89 3.49
C GLY A 158 -7.47 23.78 2.99
N LYS A 159 -6.73 23.08 3.87
CA LYS A 159 -5.88 21.93 3.52
C LYS A 159 -6.61 20.62 3.78
N LEU A 160 -6.20 19.57 3.07
CA LEU A 160 -6.69 18.23 3.36
C LEU A 160 -6.39 17.84 4.82
N VAL A 161 -7.39 17.32 5.53
CA VAL A 161 -7.20 16.85 6.90
C VAL A 161 -6.14 15.78 6.99
N ALA A 162 -5.31 15.81 8.04
CA ALA A 162 -4.36 14.74 8.32
C ALA A 162 -5.11 13.51 8.87
N ILE A 163 -4.63 12.32 8.54
CA ILE A 163 -5.04 11.05 9.15
C ILE A 163 -4.44 10.99 10.56
N ASP A 164 -5.23 10.65 11.58
CA ASP A 164 -4.74 10.65 12.96
C ASP A 164 -3.76 9.52 13.20
N VAL A 165 -4.07 8.31 12.70
CA VAL A 165 -3.21 7.15 12.75
C VAL A 165 -3.44 6.26 11.53
N ALA A 166 -2.36 5.73 10.95
CA ALA A 166 -2.42 4.69 9.92
C ALA A 166 -1.77 3.41 10.45
N PHE A 167 -2.43 2.27 10.23
CA PHE A 167 -1.92 0.95 10.55
C PHE A 167 -1.66 0.18 9.26
N ASP A 168 -0.47 -0.39 9.11
CA ASP A 168 -0.14 -1.19 7.93
C ASP A 168 0.86 -2.30 8.27
N GLY A 169 1.02 -3.27 7.36
CA GLY A 169 2.07 -4.26 7.43
C GLY A 169 3.39 -3.76 6.85
N ALA A 170 4.43 -4.58 6.98
CA ALA A 170 5.69 -4.41 6.26
C ALA A 170 6.23 -5.76 5.81
N ASP A 171 7.04 -5.76 4.75
CA ASP A 171 7.74 -6.95 4.27
C ASP A 171 9.04 -7.16 5.05
N GLU A 172 9.69 -6.09 5.47
CA GLU A 172 10.84 -6.06 6.36
C GLU A 172 10.92 -4.73 7.13
N VAL A 173 11.43 -4.77 8.36
CA VAL A 173 11.66 -3.58 9.21
C VAL A 173 13.03 -3.70 9.82
N ASP A 174 13.87 -2.66 9.71
CA ASP A 174 15.21 -2.63 10.29
C ASP A 174 15.26 -2.02 11.70
N ALA A 175 16.47 -1.96 12.28
CA ALA A 175 16.70 -1.46 13.63
C ALA A 175 16.38 0.05 13.79
N GLU A 176 16.40 0.83 12.71
CA GLU A 176 16.06 2.26 12.67
C GLU A 176 14.61 2.52 12.22
N LEU A 177 13.77 1.47 12.15
CA LEU A 177 12.40 1.54 11.66
C LEU A 177 12.25 1.92 10.18
N ASN A 178 13.31 1.83 9.35
CA ASN A 178 13.09 1.84 7.93
C ASN A 178 12.37 0.54 7.51
N CYS A 179 11.51 0.64 6.50
CA CYS A 179 10.71 -0.52 6.07
C CYS A 179 10.86 -0.78 4.58
N ILE A 180 10.79 -2.08 4.21
CA ILE A 180 10.42 -2.48 2.86
C ILE A 180 8.94 -2.85 2.86
N LYS A 181 8.20 -2.32 1.89
CA LYS A 181 6.79 -2.57 1.62
C LYS A 181 6.58 -2.78 0.11
N GLY A 182 5.42 -3.29 -0.26
CA GLY A 182 5.08 -3.49 -1.68
C GLY A 182 5.10 -4.95 -2.14
N GLY A 183 5.31 -5.91 -1.23
CA GLY A 183 5.13 -7.34 -1.54
C GLY A 183 3.72 -7.65 -2.06
N GLY A 184 2.71 -6.93 -1.57
CA GLY A 184 1.30 -7.01 -1.98
C GLY A 184 0.90 -6.10 -3.15
N ALA A 185 1.85 -5.43 -3.83
CA ALA A 185 1.61 -4.55 -4.98
C ALA A 185 0.75 -3.29 -4.69
N CYS A 186 0.80 -2.76 -3.46
CA CYS A 186 0.03 -1.57 -3.04
C CYS A 186 0.92 -0.40 -2.56
N LEU A 187 2.24 -0.47 -2.77
CA LEU A 187 3.25 0.41 -2.14
C LEU A 187 2.98 1.91 -2.27
N PHE A 188 2.49 2.37 -3.44
CA PHE A 188 2.27 3.80 -3.68
C PHE A 188 1.12 4.33 -2.82
N GLN A 189 -0.03 3.65 -2.83
CA GLN A 189 -1.16 4.05 -1.99
C GLN A 189 -0.85 3.88 -0.50
N GLU A 190 -0.10 2.84 -0.11
CA GLU A 190 0.39 2.66 1.26
C GLU A 190 1.25 3.84 1.71
N LYS A 191 2.17 4.31 0.84
CA LYS A 191 3.02 5.47 1.13
C LYS A 191 2.21 6.76 1.25
N LEU A 192 1.26 7.00 0.36
CA LEU A 192 0.40 8.17 0.42
C LEU A 192 -0.41 8.24 1.72
N VAL A 193 -0.94 7.11 2.19
CA VAL A 193 -1.67 7.03 3.47
C VAL A 193 -0.73 7.26 4.65
N ALA A 194 0.48 6.66 4.63
CA ALA A 194 1.48 6.87 5.67
C ALA A 194 1.92 8.35 5.77
N ILE A 195 2.21 9.00 4.64
CA ILE A 195 2.59 10.42 4.57
C ILE A 195 1.45 11.34 5.06
N ALA A 196 0.20 10.96 4.79
CA ALA A 196 -0.96 11.73 5.23
C ALA A 196 -1.24 11.57 6.74
N ALA A 197 -0.63 10.59 7.41
CA ALA A 197 -0.89 10.29 8.81
C ALA A 197 0.05 11.04 9.77
N LYS A 198 -0.52 11.50 10.90
CA LYS A 198 0.27 12.03 12.03
C LYS A 198 1.13 10.94 12.68
N LYS A 199 0.60 9.70 12.70
CA LYS A 199 1.28 8.50 13.22
C LYS A 199 1.09 7.38 12.22
N PHE A 200 2.17 6.82 11.72
CA PHE A 200 2.17 5.57 10.99
C PHE A 200 2.68 4.47 11.90
N VAL A 201 1.95 3.36 12.03
CA VAL A 201 2.25 2.23 12.90
C VAL A 201 2.31 0.95 12.09
N VAL A 202 3.41 0.21 12.22
CA VAL A 202 3.58 -1.08 11.56
C VAL A 202 3.12 -2.21 12.49
N VAL A 203 2.37 -3.17 11.91
CA VAL A 203 1.97 -4.42 12.55
C VAL A 203 2.46 -5.61 11.74
N ALA A 204 3.20 -6.52 12.35
CA ALA A 204 3.85 -7.62 11.65
C ALA A 204 4.02 -8.85 12.56
N ASP A 205 4.47 -9.95 11.99
CA ASP A 205 5.04 -11.07 12.73
C ASP A 205 6.57 -10.97 12.80
N TYR A 206 7.19 -11.72 13.72
CA TYR A 206 8.63 -11.69 14.03
C TYR A 206 9.55 -11.90 12.80
N ARG A 207 9.09 -12.60 11.76
CA ARG A 207 9.86 -12.88 10.55
C ARG A 207 10.17 -11.60 9.74
N LYS A 208 9.45 -10.52 10.03
CA LYS A 208 9.64 -9.21 9.38
C LYS A 208 10.64 -8.31 10.09
N LEU A 209 11.09 -8.69 11.28
CA LEU A 209 12.10 -7.98 12.04
C LEU A 209 13.50 -8.36 11.55
N SER A 210 14.29 -7.37 11.18
CA SER A 210 15.68 -7.52 10.72
C SER A 210 16.59 -6.49 11.37
N ALA A 211 17.91 -6.77 11.40
CA ALA A 211 18.87 -5.77 11.80
C ALA A 211 19.06 -4.68 10.72
N ARG A 212 18.97 -5.04 9.44
CA ARG A 212 19.08 -4.18 8.27
C ARG A 212 18.12 -4.65 7.18
N LEU A 213 17.72 -3.73 6.30
CA LEU A 213 16.90 -4.07 5.14
C LEU A 213 17.66 -4.95 4.14
N LEU A 214 16.92 -5.74 3.36
CA LEU A 214 17.40 -6.74 2.40
C LEU A 214 18.15 -7.91 3.05
N THR A 215 17.82 -8.20 4.30
CA THR A 215 18.28 -9.41 5.02
C THR A 215 17.32 -10.58 4.77
N ASN A 216 16.08 -10.45 5.21
CA ASN A 216 15.04 -11.48 5.08
C ASN A 216 14.21 -11.29 3.80
N TRP A 217 13.89 -10.06 3.44
CA TRP A 217 13.25 -9.71 2.17
C TRP A 217 14.32 -9.44 1.11
N LYS A 218 14.15 -9.97 -0.10
CA LYS A 218 15.26 -10.09 -1.06
C LYS A 218 15.33 -9.00 -2.11
N ALA A 219 14.32 -8.16 -2.25
CA ALA A 219 14.28 -7.13 -3.28
C ALA A 219 13.52 -5.88 -2.80
N ILE A 220 13.81 -4.73 -3.41
CA ILE A 220 13.03 -3.51 -3.25
C ILE A 220 11.93 -3.53 -4.32
N PRO A 221 10.63 -3.55 -3.95
CA PRO A 221 9.55 -3.35 -4.90
C PRO A 221 9.55 -1.91 -5.39
N ILE A 222 9.46 -1.71 -6.70
CA ILE A 222 9.49 -0.39 -7.35
C ILE A 222 8.32 -0.30 -8.32
N GLU A 223 7.43 0.67 -8.13
CA GLU A 223 6.31 0.93 -9.02
C GLU A 223 6.77 1.82 -10.18
N VAL A 224 6.51 1.36 -11.42
CA VAL A 224 7.03 2.01 -12.62
C VAL A 224 5.96 2.19 -13.68
N LEU A 225 6.08 3.26 -14.47
CA LEU A 225 5.30 3.41 -15.69
C LEU A 225 5.68 2.27 -16.67
N PRO A 226 4.72 1.47 -17.19
CA PRO A 226 5.03 0.28 -17.99
C PRO A 226 6.02 0.50 -19.14
N MET A 227 5.86 1.59 -19.88
CA MET A 227 6.72 1.90 -21.02
C MET A 227 8.17 2.22 -20.64
N SER A 228 8.44 2.61 -19.40
CA SER A 228 9.78 2.94 -18.91
C SER A 228 10.54 1.74 -18.32
N ALA A 229 9.88 0.58 -18.19
CA ALA A 229 10.47 -0.56 -17.49
C ALA A 229 11.84 -0.99 -18.04
N PRO A 230 12.11 -1.05 -19.36
CA PRO A 230 13.43 -1.41 -19.87
C PRO A 230 14.52 -0.43 -19.43
N ASP A 231 14.32 0.88 -19.56
CA ASP A 231 15.30 1.90 -19.18
C ASP A 231 15.51 1.92 -17.66
N VAL A 232 14.45 1.68 -16.88
CA VAL A 232 14.56 1.59 -15.41
C VAL A 232 15.38 0.37 -15.01
N LEU A 233 15.21 -0.80 -15.62
CA LEU A 233 16.00 -2.00 -15.34
C LEU A 233 17.50 -1.77 -15.58
N ASP A 234 17.87 -1.10 -16.67
CA ASP A 234 19.24 -0.77 -16.98
C ASP A 234 19.86 0.19 -15.93
N ARG A 235 19.10 1.22 -15.52
CA ARG A 235 19.56 2.18 -14.50
C ARG A 235 19.66 1.54 -13.12
N LEU A 236 18.73 0.65 -12.74
CA LEU A 236 18.80 -0.11 -11.50
C LEU A 236 20.05 -0.99 -11.47
N THR A 237 20.35 -1.64 -12.59
CA THR A 237 21.58 -2.46 -12.72
C THR A 237 22.84 -1.60 -12.57
N ALA A 238 22.88 -0.41 -13.16
CA ALA A 238 23.99 0.54 -13.03
C ALA A 238 24.15 1.05 -11.57
N LEU A 239 23.06 1.14 -10.80
CA LEU A 239 23.12 1.47 -9.37
C LEU A 239 23.58 0.32 -8.48
N GLY A 240 23.68 -0.91 -9.02
CA GLY A 240 24.14 -2.10 -8.30
C GLY A 240 23.04 -3.11 -7.94
N ALA A 241 21.84 -2.99 -8.53
CA ALA A 241 20.83 -4.03 -8.41
C ALA A 241 21.28 -5.31 -9.10
N VAL A 242 21.02 -6.45 -8.47
CA VAL A 242 21.41 -7.77 -8.98
C VAL A 242 20.24 -8.41 -9.70
N LYS A 243 20.26 -8.37 -11.04
CA LYS A 243 19.21 -8.94 -11.89
C LYS A 243 17.79 -8.42 -11.53
N PRO A 244 17.58 -7.10 -11.54
CA PRO A 244 16.23 -6.57 -11.33
C PRO A 244 15.30 -7.08 -12.43
N ALA A 245 14.03 -7.35 -12.09
CA ALA A 245 13.08 -7.90 -13.03
C ALA A 245 11.67 -7.34 -12.81
N VAL A 246 10.91 -7.21 -13.89
CA VAL A 246 9.48 -6.91 -13.79
C VAL A 246 8.79 -8.10 -13.12
N ARG A 247 7.95 -7.82 -12.13
CA ARG A 247 7.26 -8.85 -11.35
C ARG A 247 6.22 -9.57 -12.22
N PRO A 248 6.32 -10.90 -12.39
CA PRO A 248 5.32 -11.66 -13.13
C PRO A 248 3.97 -11.64 -12.42
N GLY A 249 2.90 -11.72 -13.19
CA GLY A 249 1.54 -11.88 -12.66
C GLY A 249 1.37 -13.13 -11.82
N ALA A 250 0.31 -13.16 -11.01
CA ALA A 250 -0.06 -14.34 -10.24
C ALA A 250 -0.28 -15.57 -11.14
N PRO A 251 -0.16 -16.81 -10.62
CA PRO A 251 -0.41 -18.02 -11.38
C PRO A 251 -1.74 -17.95 -12.13
N GLY A 252 -1.70 -18.21 -13.44
CA GLY A 252 -2.85 -18.11 -14.34
C GLY A 252 -3.04 -16.77 -15.04
N LYS A 253 -2.27 -15.70 -14.69
CA LYS A 253 -2.22 -14.44 -15.43
C LYS A 253 -1.05 -14.48 -16.41
N ALA A 254 -1.32 -14.36 -17.71
CA ALA A 254 -0.28 -14.07 -18.70
C ALA A 254 0.13 -12.59 -18.60
N GLY A 255 1.44 -12.34 -18.42
CA GLY A 255 2.01 -11.00 -18.30
C GLY A 255 2.27 -10.58 -16.85
N GLU A 256 2.53 -9.31 -16.65
CA GLU A 256 3.08 -8.71 -15.43
C GLU A 256 2.01 -8.43 -14.37
N VAL A 257 2.43 -8.23 -13.13
CA VAL A 257 1.59 -7.63 -12.08
C VAL A 257 1.25 -6.20 -12.49
N VAL A 258 -0.04 -5.87 -12.38
CA VAL A 258 -0.53 -4.50 -12.55
C VAL A 258 -1.08 -4.02 -11.20
N THR A 259 -0.60 -2.88 -10.73
CA THR A 259 -1.04 -2.27 -9.46
C THR A 259 -2.45 -1.68 -9.58
N ASP A 260 -3.09 -1.34 -8.46
CA ASP A 260 -4.38 -0.62 -8.45
C ASP A 260 -4.29 0.76 -9.16
N ASN A 261 -3.06 1.26 -9.43
CA ASN A 261 -2.80 2.51 -10.16
C ASN A 261 -2.56 2.28 -11.67
N GLY A 262 -2.64 1.04 -12.16
CA GLY A 262 -2.38 0.69 -13.56
C GLY A 262 -0.89 0.63 -13.92
N MET A 263 0.01 0.59 -12.95
CA MET A 263 1.47 0.56 -13.12
C MET A 263 2.01 -0.87 -13.03
N TRP A 264 3.27 -1.06 -13.47
CA TRP A 264 3.99 -2.31 -13.24
C TRP A 264 4.85 -2.23 -12.00
N LEU A 265 5.31 -3.40 -11.53
CA LEU A 265 6.27 -3.52 -10.44
C LEU A 265 7.55 -4.14 -10.95
N ILE A 266 8.68 -3.56 -10.54
CA ILE A 266 10.01 -4.17 -10.65
C ILE A 266 10.42 -4.61 -9.25
N ASP A 267 10.88 -5.86 -9.13
CA ASP A 267 11.59 -6.33 -7.95
C ASP A 267 13.09 -6.14 -8.18
N ALA A 268 13.71 -5.27 -7.37
CA ALA A 268 15.12 -4.90 -7.51
C ALA A 268 15.93 -5.42 -6.31
N PRO A 269 16.64 -6.56 -6.44
CA PRO A 269 17.54 -7.05 -5.40
C PRO A 269 18.80 -6.17 -5.33
N PHE A 270 19.12 -5.69 -4.14
CA PHE A 270 20.39 -5.02 -3.82
C PHE A 270 21.11 -5.78 -2.71
N PRO A 271 22.42 -5.55 -2.50
CA PRO A 271 23.10 -5.92 -1.27
C PRO A 271 22.38 -5.33 -0.05
N GLN A 272 22.57 -5.97 1.11
CA GLN A 272 22.05 -5.48 2.40
C GLN A 272 22.34 -4.00 2.58
N LEU A 273 21.33 -3.21 2.98
CA LEU A 273 21.47 -1.77 3.13
C LEU A 273 22.10 -1.40 4.49
N LEU A 274 22.79 -0.27 4.49
CA LEU A 274 23.38 0.31 5.69
C LEU A 274 22.34 1.17 6.44
N LEU A 275 22.40 1.15 7.76
CA LEU A 275 21.70 2.10 8.62
C LEU A 275 22.38 3.48 8.54
N SER A 276 21.67 4.52 8.95
CA SER A 276 22.27 5.85 9.07
C SER A 276 23.44 5.88 10.07
N SER A 277 23.39 5.04 11.09
CA SER A 277 24.44 4.85 12.09
C SER A 277 25.69 4.09 11.58
N ASP A 278 25.60 3.40 10.44
CA ASP A 278 26.74 2.70 9.84
C ASP A 278 27.67 3.65 9.01
N VAL A 279 27.21 4.88 8.73
CA VAL A 279 27.94 5.87 7.95
C VAL A 279 28.23 7.11 8.81
N SER A 280 29.48 7.27 9.22
CA SER A 280 29.89 8.28 10.20
C SER A 280 29.99 9.69 9.66
N ASP A 281 30.08 9.86 8.36
CA ASP A 281 30.34 11.14 7.65
C ASP A 281 29.17 11.56 6.72
N GLY A 282 28.04 10.88 6.80
CA GLY A 282 26.92 11.10 5.89
C GLY A 282 27.16 10.58 4.46
N SER A 283 28.14 9.69 4.28
CA SER A 283 28.41 9.04 3.00
C SER A 283 27.20 8.25 2.50
N ALA A 284 26.99 8.29 1.18
CA ALA A 284 25.92 7.51 0.54
C ALA A 284 26.21 6.00 0.52
N ARG A 285 27.49 5.62 0.60
CA ARG A 285 27.98 4.24 0.53
C ARG A 285 29.16 4.04 1.46
N ASN A 286 29.37 2.81 1.90
CA ASN A 286 30.60 2.44 2.58
C ASN A 286 31.71 2.05 1.58
N ALA A 287 32.88 1.72 2.08
CA ALA A 287 34.05 1.31 1.28
C ALA A 287 33.82 0.05 0.41
N SER A 288 32.85 -0.82 0.78
CA SER A 288 32.46 -1.99 -0.01
C SER A 288 31.40 -1.66 -1.08
N GLY A 289 30.94 -0.41 -1.17
CA GLY A 289 29.94 0.03 -2.13
C GLY A 289 28.49 -0.23 -1.71
N ALA A 290 28.24 -0.71 -0.49
CA ALA A 290 26.89 -0.90 0.04
C ALA A 290 26.23 0.47 0.31
N TRP A 291 24.96 0.60 -0.05
CA TRP A 291 24.20 1.83 0.08
C TRP A 291 23.62 2.02 1.48
N GLU A 292 23.62 3.27 1.94
CA GLU A 292 22.75 3.72 3.03
C GLU A 292 21.31 3.83 2.52
N VAL A 293 20.33 3.51 3.40
CA VAL A 293 18.90 3.42 3.04
C VAL A 293 18.37 4.67 2.36
N SER A 294 18.58 5.84 2.96
CA SER A 294 18.03 7.11 2.45
C SER A 294 18.78 7.61 1.22
N ALA A 295 20.06 7.31 1.12
CA ALA A 295 20.85 7.65 -0.05
C ALA A 295 20.40 6.85 -1.28
N LEU A 296 20.21 5.52 -1.15
CA LEU A 296 19.69 4.71 -2.25
C LEU A 296 18.26 5.17 -2.63
N ALA A 297 17.41 5.44 -1.66
CA ALA A 297 16.06 5.89 -1.92
C ALA A 297 16.02 7.17 -2.77
N LYS A 298 16.89 8.14 -2.50
CA LYS A 298 17.02 9.35 -3.31
C LYS A 298 17.44 9.07 -4.74
N GLU A 299 18.46 8.24 -4.93
CA GLU A 299 18.96 7.89 -6.29
C GLU A 299 17.87 7.16 -7.10
N LEU A 300 17.14 6.23 -6.48
CA LEU A 300 16.04 5.52 -7.13
C LEU A 300 14.94 6.48 -7.60
N LEU A 301 14.50 7.40 -6.75
CA LEU A 301 13.44 8.36 -7.07
C LEU A 301 13.84 9.39 -8.16
N MET A 302 15.13 9.54 -8.44
CA MET A 302 15.61 10.39 -9.55
C MET A 302 15.56 9.68 -10.91
N ILE A 303 15.23 8.40 -10.98
CA ILE A 303 15.14 7.65 -12.25
C ILE A 303 13.80 7.97 -12.93
N PRO A 304 13.80 8.56 -14.13
CA PRO A 304 12.57 8.80 -14.88
C PRO A 304 11.80 7.50 -15.14
N GLY A 305 10.49 7.52 -14.88
CA GLY A 305 9.63 6.37 -15.03
C GLY A 305 9.36 5.59 -13.76
N ILE A 306 10.13 5.80 -12.68
CA ILE A 306 9.77 5.34 -11.35
C ILE A 306 8.65 6.24 -10.82
N VAL A 307 7.56 5.62 -10.40
CA VAL A 307 6.40 6.27 -9.77
C VAL A 307 6.64 6.37 -8.27
N GLU A 308 7.03 5.25 -7.64
CA GLU A 308 7.36 5.20 -6.22
C GLU A 308 8.17 3.92 -5.90
N ILE A 309 8.82 3.92 -4.75
CA ILE A 309 9.67 2.84 -4.26
C ILE A 309 9.14 2.25 -2.95
N GLY A 310 9.38 0.97 -2.74
CA GLY A 310 8.97 0.25 -1.55
C GLY A 310 9.84 0.51 -0.31
N ILE A 311 10.76 1.48 -0.34
CA ILE A 311 11.51 1.90 0.85
C ILE A 311 10.72 3.01 1.56
N PHE A 312 10.42 2.80 2.84
CA PHE A 312 9.83 3.79 3.74
C PHE A 312 10.88 4.20 4.77
N HIS A 313 11.35 5.44 4.71
CA HIS A 313 12.55 5.89 5.42
C HIS A 313 12.45 7.34 5.88
N GLY A 314 13.51 7.87 6.48
CA GLY A 314 13.64 9.27 6.84
C GLY A 314 12.95 9.60 8.16
N LEU A 315 12.02 10.56 8.16
CA LEU A 315 11.30 11.00 9.36
C LEU A 315 10.01 10.21 9.59
N ASN A 316 9.65 10.01 10.84
CA ASN A 316 8.30 9.64 11.24
C ASN A 316 7.41 10.90 11.41
N GLY A 317 6.10 10.71 11.67
CA GLY A 317 5.15 11.81 11.75
C GLY A 317 5.43 12.80 12.86
N VAL A 318 5.93 12.33 14.01
CA VAL A 318 6.28 13.18 15.16
C VAL A 318 7.54 14.00 14.85
N GLU A 319 8.58 13.37 14.32
CA GLU A 319 9.82 14.03 13.89
C GLU A 319 9.56 15.06 12.78
N ALA A 320 8.71 14.73 11.80
CA ALA A 320 8.35 15.62 10.72
C ALA A 320 7.57 16.86 11.21
N ALA A 321 6.66 16.66 12.16
CA ALA A 321 5.93 17.77 12.79
C ALA A 321 6.87 18.69 13.56
N ALA A 322 7.78 18.14 14.37
CA ALA A 322 8.79 18.90 15.12
C ALA A 322 9.73 19.68 14.19
N ALA A 323 10.07 19.13 13.03
CA ALA A 323 10.93 19.76 12.03
C ALA A 323 10.19 20.72 11.07
N GLY A 324 8.87 20.93 11.20
CA GLY A 324 8.05 21.70 10.27
C GLY A 324 7.95 21.11 8.86
N LYS A 325 8.19 19.79 8.72
CA LYS A 325 8.20 19.04 7.46
C LYS A 325 6.99 18.11 7.33
N VAL A 326 5.82 18.59 7.75
CA VAL A 326 4.56 17.83 7.63
C VAL A 326 4.34 17.40 6.17
N GLY A 327 3.93 16.14 5.97
CA GLY A 327 3.74 15.57 4.64
C GLY A 327 4.99 14.88 4.05
N LEU A 328 6.09 14.78 4.80
CA LEU A 328 7.30 14.05 4.38
C LEU A 328 7.60 12.80 5.23
N ALA A 329 6.72 12.50 6.20
CA ALA A 329 6.89 11.37 7.10
C ALA A 329 6.53 10.06 6.40
N GLN A 330 7.49 9.16 6.28
CA GLN A 330 7.28 7.82 5.69
C GLN A 330 7.59 6.69 6.68
N LYS A 331 8.43 6.97 7.68
CA LYS A 331 8.86 5.98 8.67
C LYS A 331 7.79 5.79 9.74
N PRO A 332 7.55 4.58 10.25
CA PRO A 332 6.60 4.38 11.34
C PRO A 332 7.12 5.01 12.65
N VAL A 333 6.19 5.45 13.51
CA VAL A 333 6.51 5.87 14.87
C VAL A 333 6.77 4.67 15.78
N ALA A 334 6.16 3.51 15.46
CA ALA A 334 6.32 2.26 16.18
C ALA A 334 6.05 1.08 15.27
N ALA A 335 6.69 -0.06 15.57
CA ALA A 335 6.44 -1.35 14.93
C ALA A 335 6.16 -2.41 15.99
N TYR A 336 5.06 -3.16 15.81
CA TYR A 336 4.58 -4.21 16.70
C TYR A 336 4.79 -5.57 16.02
N PHE A 337 5.61 -6.41 16.65
CA PHE A 337 5.93 -7.74 16.13
C PHE A 337 5.34 -8.81 17.05
N GLY A 338 4.42 -9.61 16.52
CA GLY A 338 3.98 -10.81 17.21
C GLY A 338 5.09 -11.86 17.18
N MET A 339 5.57 -12.25 18.35
CA MET A 339 6.69 -13.18 18.50
C MET A 339 6.22 -14.64 18.50
N GLU A 340 7.15 -15.55 18.26
CA GLU A 340 6.85 -16.99 18.17
C GLU A 340 6.36 -17.58 19.50
N ASP A 341 6.80 -17.01 20.62
CA ASP A 341 6.39 -17.37 21.98
C ASP A 341 5.03 -16.79 22.39
N GLY A 342 4.35 -16.07 21.49
CA GLY A 342 3.08 -15.39 21.73
C GLY A 342 3.20 -14.00 22.36
N SER A 343 4.40 -13.55 22.71
CA SER A 343 4.64 -12.18 23.18
C SER A 343 4.57 -11.16 22.02
N VAL A 344 4.51 -9.89 22.36
CA VAL A 344 4.58 -8.80 21.36
C VAL A 344 5.78 -7.92 21.66
N LYS A 345 6.74 -7.92 20.72
CA LYS A 345 7.88 -7.00 20.76
C LYS A 345 7.49 -5.68 20.09
N VAL A 346 7.79 -4.57 20.74
CA VAL A 346 7.60 -3.22 20.21
C VAL A 346 8.95 -2.57 19.97
N THR A 347 9.10 -1.93 18.81
CA THR A 347 10.28 -1.11 18.49
C THR A 347 9.80 0.31 18.18
N GLY A 348 10.49 1.33 18.68
CA GLY A 348 10.00 2.72 18.68
C GLY A 348 8.93 2.95 19.75
N GLY A 349 8.08 3.96 19.58
CA GLY A 349 6.92 4.17 20.45
C GLY A 349 7.20 4.94 21.75
N SER A 350 8.31 5.63 21.86
CA SER A 350 8.44 6.67 22.91
C SER A 350 7.54 7.84 22.53
N SER A 351 6.53 8.05 23.34
CA SER A 351 5.43 9.01 23.31
C SER A 351 5.76 10.41 22.81
#